data_8b555402014d4319d15b7546043be117
#
_entry.id   8b555402014d4319d15b7546043be117
#
_cell.length_a   1.000
_cell.length_b   1.000
_cell.length_c   1.000
_cell.angle_alpha   90.00
_cell.angle_beta   90.00
_cell.angle_gamma   90.00
#
_symmetry.space_group_name_H-M   'P 1'
#
loop_
_entity.id
_entity.type
_entity.pdbx_description
1 polymer ?
#
loop_
_entity_poly.entity_id
_entity_poly.type
_entity_poly.pdbx_seq_one_letter_code
_entity_poly.pdbx_strand_id
1 'polypeptide(L)'
;MDIDAISKNPKYKKTDLDYVEFVEVDDIWVRSYTIPKSKTVLAQHVHTHPHVTLISHGAVEAWQDDETMGRFDAPAVITIPAGKKHAFMALTDDVVLCCLHNLRGTGLESPEIKEF
;
A
#
# COMPACT_ATOMS: atom_id res chain seq x y z
N MET A 1 -14.15 -10.53 3.87
CA MET A 1 -14.41 -9.12 4.23
C MET A 1 -14.28 -8.26 3.00
N ASP A 2 -15.25 -7.42 2.73
CA ASP A 2 -15.25 -6.54 1.56
C ASP A 2 -14.39 -5.30 1.86
N ILE A 3 -13.25 -5.18 1.20
CA ILE A 3 -12.35 -4.05 1.39
C ILE A 3 -12.98 -2.72 0.96
N ASP A 4 -13.84 -2.72 -0.05
CA ASP A 4 -14.53 -1.49 -0.47
C ASP A 4 -15.46 -1.00 0.63
N ALA A 5 -16.15 -1.89 1.32
CA ALA A 5 -17.01 -1.54 2.45
C ALA A 5 -16.15 -0.98 3.61
N ILE A 6 -14.98 -1.57 3.88
CA ILE A 6 -14.05 -1.05 4.89
C ILE A 6 -13.59 0.35 4.51
N SER A 7 -13.17 0.54 3.28
CA SER A 7 -12.64 1.82 2.79
C SER A 7 -13.68 2.94 2.83
N LYS A 8 -14.96 2.61 2.72
CA LYS A 8 -16.07 3.57 2.77
C LYS A 8 -16.62 3.79 4.17
N ASN A 9 -16.23 2.96 5.13
CA ASN A 9 -16.69 3.10 6.50
C ASN A 9 -15.99 4.31 7.15
N PRO A 10 -16.77 5.31 7.66
CA PRO A 10 -16.15 6.50 8.26
C PRO A 10 -15.31 6.23 9.50
N LYS A 11 -15.42 5.04 10.08
CA LYS A 11 -14.57 4.59 11.17
C LYS A 11 -13.13 4.34 10.72
N TYR A 12 -12.92 4.00 9.46
CA TYR A 12 -11.61 3.71 8.88
C TYR A 12 -11.22 4.84 7.95
N LYS A 13 -10.37 5.74 8.43
CA LYS A 13 -9.90 6.86 7.63
C LYS A 13 -9.03 6.38 6.48
N LYS A 14 -9.37 6.82 5.31
CA LYS A 14 -8.63 6.62 4.09
C LYS A 14 -7.57 7.72 4.00
N THR A 15 -6.32 7.38 3.83
CA THR A 15 -5.23 8.34 3.59
C THR A 15 -4.99 9.39 4.69
N ASP A 16 -5.25 9.05 5.96
CA ASP A 16 -4.80 9.88 7.07
C ASP A 16 -3.32 9.60 7.29
N LEU A 17 -2.49 10.25 6.49
CA LEU A 17 -1.05 10.01 6.46
C LEU A 17 -0.33 11.16 7.13
N ASP A 18 0.59 10.82 8.03
CA ASP A 18 1.44 11.80 8.70
C ASP A 18 2.50 12.35 7.75
N TYR A 19 3.08 11.46 6.95
CA TYR A 19 4.17 11.82 6.04
C TYR A 19 4.19 10.89 4.82
N VAL A 20 4.42 11.50 3.67
CA VAL A 20 4.64 10.76 2.43
C VAL A 20 5.92 11.27 1.78
N GLU A 21 6.87 10.38 1.58
CA GLU A 21 8.11 10.68 0.89
C GLU A 21 8.14 9.98 -0.47
N PHE A 22 8.65 10.69 -1.46
CA PHE A 22 8.73 10.19 -2.81
C PHE A 22 10.15 10.34 -3.34
N VAL A 23 10.76 9.24 -3.80
CA VAL A 23 12.11 9.24 -4.35
C VAL A 23 12.09 8.50 -5.68
N GLU A 24 12.78 9.07 -6.67
CA GLU A 24 12.99 8.47 -7.97
C GLU A 24 14.48 8.39 -8.27
N VAL A 25 14.96 7.20 -8.64
CA VAL A 25 16.32 6.98 -9.12
C VAL A 25 16.25 6.08 -10.34
N ASP A 26 16.59 6.62 -11.51
CA ASP A 26 16.44 5.95 -12.80
C ASP A 26 14.98 5.46 -12.96
N ASP A 27 14.75 4.17 -13.14
CA ASP A 27 13.43 3.58 -13.28
C ASP A 27 12.84 3.07 -11.95
N ILE A 28 13.54 3.33 -10.84
CA ILE A 28 13.10 2.90 -9.51
C ILE A 28 12.35 4.03 -8.84
N TRP A 29 11.12 3.75 -8.44
CA TRP A 29 10.27 4.68 -7.72
C TRP A 29 9.96 4.13 -6.35
N VAL A 30 10.19 4.95 -5.33
CA VAL A 30 9.95 4.59 -3.93
C VAL A 30 8.99 5.58 -3.33
N ARG A 31 7.91 5.06 -2.73
CA ARG A 31 6.97 5.90 -1.99
C ARG A 31 6.84 5.34 -0.58
N SER A 32 7.23 6.16 0.41
CA SER A 32 7.16 5.80 1.81
C SER A 32 6.00 6.52 2.48
N TYR A 33 5.23 5.77 3.26
CA TYR A 33 4.08 6.30 3.99
C TYR A 33 4.28 6.07 5.48
N THR A 34 3.96 7.09 6.29
CA THR A 34 3.81 6.96 7.72
C THR A 34 2.34 7.11 8.08
N ILE A 35 1.78 6.09 8.69
CA ILE A 35 0.37 6.04 9.07
C ILE A 35 0.29 6.11 10.59
N PRO A 36 -0.13 7.25 11.16
CA PRO A 36 -0.02 7.46 12.62
C PRO A 36 -1.00 6.64 13.43
N LYS A 37 -2.19 6.36 12.89
CA LYS A 37 -3.27 5.75 13.67
C LYS A 37 -3.65 4.37 13.15
N SER A 38 -3.80 3.42 14.09
CA SER A 38 -4.36 2.11 13.77
C SER A 38 -5.75 2.25 13.13
N LYS A 39 -6.16 1.24 12.35
CA LYS A 39 -7.40 1.17 11.60
C LYS A 39 -7.51 2.17 10.43
N THR A 40 -6.45 2.92 10.15
CA THR A 40 -6.38 3.73 8.95
C THR A 40 -6.17 2.83 7.73
N VAL A 41 -6.97 3.04 6.70
CA VAL A 41 -6.90 2.26 5.46
C VAL A 41 -6.17 3.06 4.39
N LEU A 42 -5.09 2.49 3.86
CA LEU A 42 -4.49 2.98 2.63
C LEU A 42 -5.34 2.45 1.48
N ALA A 43 -5.93 3.36 0.72
CA ALA A 43 -6.95 3.07 -0.27
C ALA A 43 -6.54 1.97 -1.24
N GLN A 44 -7.54 1.25 -1.74
CA GLN A 44 -7.35 0.19 -2.69
C GLN A 44 -6.80 0.73 -4.02
N HIS A 45 -5.73 0.10 -4.50
CA HIS A 45 -5.01 0.50 -5.70
C HIS A 45 -4.87 -0.67 -6.67
N VAL A 46 -4.66 -0.36 -7.94
CA VAL A 46 -4.23 -1.33 -8.93
C VAL A 46 -3.13 -0.71 -9.80
N HIS A 47 -2.14 -1.53 -10.15
CA HIS A 47 -1.07 -1.15 -11.06
C HIS A 47 -1.00 -2.12 -12.23
N THR A 48 -0.51 -1.65 -13.37
CA THR A 48 -0.27 -2.50 -14.55
C THR A 48 1.05 -3.27 -14.48
N HIS A 49 1.85 -3.01 -13.44
CA HIS A 49 3.14 -3.66 -13.19
C HIS A 49 3.17 -4.20 -11.76
N PRO A 50 3.97 -5.24 -11.49
CA PRO A 50 4.13 -5.74 -10.13
C PRO A 50 5.02 -4.80 -9.31
N HIS A 51 4.87 -4.84 -7.99
CA HIS A 51 5.77 -4.13 -7.09
C HIS A 51 5.88 -4.85 -5.76
N VAL A 52 6.73 -4.36 -4.88
CA VAL A 52 6.83 -4.86 -3.51
C VAL A 52 6.49 -3.75 -2.53
N THR A 53 5.93 -4.15 -1.40
CA THR A 53 5.70 -3.26 -0.26
C THR A 53 6.47 -3.78 0.93
N LEU A 54 7.27 -2.90 1.52
CA LEU A 54 8.03 -3.18 2.73
C LEU A 54 7.27 -2.59 3.92
N ILE A 55 7.05 -3.41 4.95
CA ILE A 55 6.55 -2.93 6.23
C ILE A 55 7.76 -2.81 7.16
N SER A 56 8.16 -1.58 7.48
CA SER A 56 9.35 -1.33 8.28
C SER A 56 9.06 -1.04 9.74
N HIS A 57 7.82 -0.66 10.10
CA HIS A 57 7.40 -0.45 11.47
C HIS A 57 5.91 -0.73 11.61
N GLY A 58 5.53 -1.38 12.70
CA GLY A 58 4.15 -1.70 13.00
C GLY A 58 3.64 -2.95 12.31
N ALA A 59 2.33 -3.06 12.22
CA ALA A 59 1.65 -4.20 11.61
C ALA A 59 0.49 -3.73 10.74
N VAL A 60 0.24 -4.47 9.66
CA VAL A 60 -0.86 -4.22 8.75
C VAL A 60 -1.63 -5.50 8.47
N GLU A 61 -2.89 -5.37 8.10
CA GLU A 61 -3.59 -6.40 7.36
C GLU A 61 -3.61 -5.98 5.89
N ALA A 62 -3.34 -6.92 5.00
CA ALA A 62 -3.30 -6.67 3.56
C ALA A 62 -4.46 -7.38 2.87
N TRP A 63 -4.98 -6.76 1.80
CA TRP A 63 -6.00 -7.34 0.93
C TRP A 63 -5.52 -7.32 -0.50
N GLN A 64 -5.89 -8.36 -1.24
CA GLN A 64 -5.66 -8.49 -2.67
C GLN A 64 -6.94 -9.00 -3.31
N ASP A 65 -7.49 -8.24 -4.26
CA ASP A 65 -8.77 -8.55 -4.92
C ASP A 65 -9.88 -8.88 -3.92
N ASP A 66 -10.01 -8.04 -2.88
CA ASP A 66 -11.01 -8.15 -1.82
C ASP A 66 -10.84 -9.36 -0.89
N GLU A 67 -9.76 -10.11 -1.03
CA GLU A 67 -9.43 -11.21 -0.13
C GLU A 67 -8.32 -10.79 0.82
N THR A 68 -8.49 -11.14 2.10
CA THR A 68 -7.44 -10.88 3.07
C THR A 68 -6.25 -11.79 2.83
N MET A 69 -5.06 -11.21 2.89
CA MET A 69 -3.80 -11.94 2.88
C MET A 69 -3.29 -12.19 4.30
N GLY A 70 -4.00 -11.66 5.30
CA GLY A 70 -3.65 -11.80 6.70
C GLY A 70 -2.84 -10.63 7.24
N ARG A 71 -2.29 -10.86 8.43
CA ARG A 71 -1.49 -9.88 9.16
C ARG A 71 -0.01 -10.00 8.79
N PHE A 72 0.63 -8.86 8.62
CA PHE A 72 2.07 -8.76 8.41
C PHE A 72 2.66 -7.83 9.46
N ASP A 73 3.58 -8.35 10.25
CA ASP A 73 4.32 -7.58 11.25
C ASP A 73 5.69 -7.20 10.71
N ALA A 74 6.11 -5.97 10.96
CA ALA A 74 7.44 -5.51 10.55
C ALA A 74 8.55 -6.31 11.22
N PRO A 75 9.68 -6.60 10.52
CA PRO A 75 9.89 -6.32 9.11
C PRO A 75 9.21 -7.35 8.20
N ALA A 76 8.57 -6.88 7.16
CA ALA A 76 7.90 -7.77 6.20
C ALA A 76 8.01 -7.22 4.79
N VAL A 77 7.98 -8.12 3.80
CA VAL A 77 7.95 -7.78 2.38
C VAL A 77 6.73 -8.46 1.77
N ILE A 78 5.92 -7.68 1.09
CA ILE A 78 4.71 -8.18 0.45
C ILE A 78 4.83 -7.93 -1.05
N THR A 79 4.71 -9.00 -1.83
CA THR A 79 4.70 -8.89 -3.30
C THR A 79 3.30 -8.61 -3.78
N ILE A 80 3.16 -7.58 -4.61
CA ILE A 80 1.89 -7.20 -5.22
C ILE A 80 1.96 -7.50 -6.72
N PRO A 81 1.21 -8.49 -7.21
CA PRO A 81 1.18 -8.80 -8.65
C PRO A 81 0.53 -7.68 -9.47
N ALA A 82 0.92 -7.61 -10.73
CA ALA A 82 0.27 -6.71 -11.68
C ALA A 82 -1.22 -7.05 -11.83
N GLY A 83 -2.05 -6.03 -12.02
CA GLY A 83 -3.46 -6.19 -12.30
C GLY A 83 -4.33 -6.57 -11.10
N LYS A 84 -3.74 -6.68 -9.91
CA LYS A 84 -4.47 -7.02 -8.69
C LYS A 84 -4.75 -5.76 -7.87
N LYS A 85 -5.99 -5.61 -7.42
CA LYS A 85 -6.33 -4.56 -6.46
C LYS A 85 -5.69 -4.92 -5.12
N HIS A 86 -5.13 -3.93 -4.44
CA HIS A 86 -4.53 -4.15 -3.13
C HIS A 86 -4.83 -3.00 -2.20
N ALA A 87 -4.86 -3.29 -0.92
CA ALA A 87 -5.05 -2.30 0.13
C ALA A 87 -4.40 -2.76 1.41
N PHE A 88 -4.14 -1.82 2.30
CA PHE A 88 -3.56 -2.09 3.61
C PHE A 88 -4.37 -1.38 4.67
N MET A 89 -4.53 -2.02 5.81
CA MET A 89 -5.09 -1.37 7.00
C MET A 89 -4.05 -1.45 8.13
N ALA A 90 -3.72 -0.32 8.72
CA ALA A 90 -2.85 -0.27 9.87
C ALA A 90 -3.53 -0.98 11.05
N LEU A 91 -2.84 -1.93 11.66
CA LEU A 91 -3.33 -2.64 12.85
C LEU A 91 -2.74 -2.08 14.13
N THR A 92 -1.64 -1.34 14.01
CA THR A 92 -0.98 -0.65 15.13
C THR A 92 -0.85 0.83 14.79
N ASP A 93 -0.51 1.65 15.77
CA ASP A 93 -0.13 3.04 15.51
C ASP A 93 1.26 3.09 14.86
N ASP A 94 1.56 4.20 14.20
CA ASP A 94 2.89 4.51 13.63
C ASP A 94 3.38 3.44 12.66
N VAL A 95 2.51 2.98 11.76
CA VAL A 95 2.91 2.07 10.68
C VAL A 95 3.74 2.84 9.66
N VAL A 96 4.88 2.27 9.29
CA VAL A 96 5.70 2.76 8.18
C VAL A 96 5.75 1.69 7.12
N LEU A 97 5.31 2.04 5.92
CA LEU A 97 5.37 1.15 4.77
C LEU A 97 5.92 1.87 3.55
N CYS A 98 6.56 1.12 2.69
CA CYS A 98 7.28 1.65 1.55
C CYS A 98 6.99 0.79 0.32
N CYS A 99 6.47 1.43 -0.73
CA CYS A 99 6.21 0.76 -2.00
C CYS A 99 7.36 1.04 -2.97
N LEU A 100 7.94 -0.02 -3.53
CA LEU A 100 9.03 0.07 -4.51
C LEU A 100 8.53 -0.41 -5.86
N HIS A 101 8.66 0.47 -6.85
CA HIS A 101 8.26 0.20 -8.22
C HIS A 101 9.48 0.25 -9.13
N ASN A 102 9.66 -0.78 -9.96
CA ASN A 102 10.62 -0.76 -11.04
C ASN A 102 9.85 -0.62 -12.35
N LEU A 103 9.97 0.53 -12.99
CA LEU A 103 9.23 0.84 -14.21
C LEU A 103 9.98 0.47 -15.48
N ARG A 104 11.15 -0.16 -15.36
CA ARG A 104 11.97 -0.56 -16.51
C ARG A 104 11.19 -1.50 -17.43
N GLY A 105 11.10 -1.15 -18.68
CA GLY A 105 10.37 -1.94 -19.68
C GLY A 105 8.86 -1.77 -19.68
N THR A 106 8.30 -0.95 -18.78
CA THR A 106 6.85 -0.71 -18.72
C THR A 106 6.39 0.35 -19.69
N GLY A 107 7.27 1.26 -20.11
CA GLY A 107 6.92 2.45 -20.90
C GLY A 107 6.27 3.56 -20.08
N LEU A 108 6.18 3.40 -18.77
CA LEU A 108 5.58 4.39 -17.87
C LEU A 108 6.63 5.38 -17.39
N GLU A 109 6.22 6.65 -17.23
CA GLU A 109 7.07 7.70 -16.65
C GLU A 109 6.92 7.77 -15.13
N SER A 110 5.84 7.22 -14.59
CA SER A 110 5.57 7.15 -13.16
C SER A 110 4.70 5.94 -12.86
N PRO A 111 4.62 5.47 -11.60
CA PRO A 111 3.70 4.39 -11.27
C PRO A 111 2.27 4.79 -11.60
N GLU A 112 1.59 3.95 -12.39
CA GLU A 112 0.18 4.12 -12.67
C GLU A 112 -0.61 3.63 -11.46
N ILE A 113 -1.39 4.53 -10.86
CA ILE A 113 -2.22 4.23 -9.70
C ILE A 113 -3.67 4.53 -10.03
N LYS A 114 -4.51 3.53 -9.81
CA LYS A 114 -5.95 3.66 -9.94
C LYS A 114 -6.60 3.33 -8.60
N GLU A 115 -7.26 4.30 -8.01
CA GLU A 115 -7.96 4.13 -6.73
C GLU A 115 -9.39 3.64 -6.94
N PHE A 116 -9.85 2.84 -6.00
CA PHE A 116 -11.22 2.33 -5.98
C PHE A 116 -12.00 2.80 -4.76
#